data_2db8ecbb6c241d266932148667338af1
#
_entry.id   2db8ecbb6c241d266932148667338af1
#
_cell.length_a   1.000
_cell.length_b   1.000
_cell.length_c   1.000
_cell.angle_alpha   90.00
_cell.angle_beta   90.00
_cell.angle_gamma   90.00
#
_symmetry.space_group_name_H-M   'P 1'
#
loop_
_entity.id
_entity.type
_entity.pdbx_description
1 polymer ?
#
loop_
_entity_poly.entity_id
_entity_poly.type
_entity_poly.pdbx_seq_one_letter_code
_entity_poly.pdbx_strand_id
1 'polypeptide(L)'
;MTRPVPVSGDGAERAAEAIDPDIDLHVPAQRAEPQGRVLAAVAAGGAIGGAARYGISLLWPAGPGAFPWATLWINASGSALIGVLMVLISEGGRTAPHPLLRPFAGVGVLGGFTTFSTYAVDFSRLLDEGETGTALAYGGLTVAAALGAVWAAAAATRLAVRGRVPR
;
A
#
# COMPACT_ATOMS: atom_id res chain seq x y z
N MET A 1 13.27 -55.88 -20.73
CA MET A 1 14.05 -55.01 -19.80
C MET A 1 13.77 -53.58 -20.08
N THR A 2 12.75 -53.00 -19.40
CA THR A 2 12.33 -51.60 -19.49
C THR A 2 13.04 -50.84 -18.39
N ARG A 3 13.88 -49.86 -18.75
CA ARG A 3 14.53 -48.93 -17.83
C ARG A 3 13.47 -48.03 -17.15
N PRO A 4 13.48 -47.84 -15.83
CA PRO A 4 12.64 -46.86 -15.19
C PRO A 4 13.16 -45.46 -15.53
N VAL A 5 12.22 -44.57 -15.93
CA VAL A 5 12.48 -43.16 -16.14
C VAL A 5 12.65 -42.51 -14.75
N PRO A 6 13.71 -41.74 -14.50
CA PRO A 6 13.85 -41.02 -13.23
C PRO A 6 12.77 -39.92 -13.17
N VAL A 7 11.88 -40.01 -12.17
CA VAL A 7 11.00 -38.93 -11.80
C VAL A 7 11.85 -37.83 -11.17
N SER A 8 12.09 -36.77 -11.90
CA SER A 8 12.82 -35.61 -11.39
C SER A 8 12.04 -34.97 -10.23
N GLY A 9 12.71 -34.81 -9.09
CA GLY A 9 12.18 -34.27 -7.85
C GLY A 9 11.78 -32.78 -7.89
N ASP A 10 11.70 -32.19 -9.06
CA ASP A 10 11.40 -30.76 -9.29
C ASP A 10 9.96 -30.34 -8.95
N GLY A 11 9.04 -31.31 -8.85
CA GLY A 11 7.62 -31.01 -8.61
C GLY A 11 7.28 -30.75 -7.15
N ALA A 12 8.06 -31.31 -6.22
CA ALA A 12 7.75 -31.18 -4.78
C ALA A 12 8.34 -29.89 -4.16
N GLU A 13 9.48 -29.41 -4.68
CA GLU A 13 10.08 -28.16 -4.21
C GLU A 13 9.28 -26.93 -4.69
N ARG A 14 8.64 -26.99 -5.86
CA ARG A 14 7.80 -25.90 -6.37
C ARG A 14 6.50 -25.69 -5.60
N ALA A 15 6.04 -26.69 -4.85
CA ALA A 15 4.80 -26.59 -4.06
C ALA A 15 4.98 -25.92 -2.69
N ALA A 16 6.22 -25.69 -2.24
CA ALA A 16 6.53 -25.11 -0.94
C ALA A 16 6.94 -23.63 -1.01
N GLU A 17 7.08 -23.07 -2.21
CA GLU A 17 7.45 -21.66 -2.38
C GLU A 17 6.20 -20.79 -2.33
N ALA A 18 6.06 -19.99 -1.26
CA ALA A 18 5.01 -18.99 -1.17
C ALA A 18 5.22 -17.97 -2.30
N ILE A 19 4.44 -18.09 -3.36
CA ILE A 19 4.53 -17.22 -4.53
C ILE A 19 3.90 -15.88 -4.14
N ASP A 20 4.74 -14.90 -3.80
CA ASP A 20 4.34 -13.51 -3.86
C ASP A 20 4.30 -13.15 -5.36
N PRO A 21 3.13 -12.77 -5.93
CA PRO A 21 3.01 -12.47 -7.35
C PRO A 21 3.90 -11.32 -7.82
N ASP A 22 4.43 -10.52 -6.90
CA ASP A 22 5.32 -9.41 -7.17
C ASP A 22 6.81 -9.78 -7.09
N ILE A 23 7.15 -11.00 -6.59
CA ILE A 23 8.53 -11.47 -6.43
C ILE A 23 8.69 -12.85 -7.09
N ASP A 24 9.34 -12.86 -8.24
CA ASP A 24 9.76 -14.11 -8.90
C ASP A 24 11.24 -14.40 -8.60
N LEU A 25 11.49 -15.29 -7.65
CA LEU A 25 12.85 -15.71 -7.27
C LEU A 25 13.54 -16.53 -8.35
N HIS A 26 12.86 -16.94 -9.41
CA HIS A 26 13.46 -17.58 -10.58
C HIS A 26 14.09 -16.58 -11.54
N VAL A 27 13.77 -15.27 -11.41
CA VAL A 27 14.42 -14.20 -12.19
C VAL A 27 15.76 -13.85 -11.52
N PRO A 28 16.92 -14.13 -12.16
CA PRO A 28 18.24 -13.88 -11.57
C PRO A 28 18.45 -12.42 -11.13
N ALA A 29 17.80 -11.47 -11.83
CA ALA A 29 17.87 -10.05 -11.50
C ALA A 29 17.20 -9.73 -10.15
N GLN A 30 16.12 -10.40 -9.78
CA GLN A 30 15.43 -10.20 -8.49
C GLN A 30 16.18 -10.89 -7.32
N ARG A 31 16.87 -11.99 -7.58
CA ARG A 31 17.79 -12.62 -6.62
C ARG A 31 19.05 -11.78 -6.34
N ALA A 32 19.50 -11.01 -7.32
CA ALA A 32 20.72 -10.22 -7.20
C ALA A 32 20.49 -8.87 -6.46
N GLU A 33 19.25 -8.44 -6.24
CA GLU A 33 19.01 -7.24 -5.44
C GLU A 33 19.37 -7.46 -3.97
N PRO A 34 20.18 -6.55 -3.38
CA PRO A 34 20.54 -6.67 -1.97
C PRO A 34 19.30 -6.44 -1.10
N GLN A 35 18.63 -7.52 -0.70
CA GLN A 35 17.40 -7.51 0.11
C GLN A 35 17.53 -6.62 1.36
N GLY A 36 18.72 -6.55 1.96
CA GLY A 36 18.98 -5.67 3.11
C GLY A 36 18.72 -4.19 2.81
N ARG A 37 19.02 -3.71 1.60
CA ARG A 37 18.75 -2.33 1.19
C ARG A 37 17.26 -2.06 1.02
N VAL A 38 16.53 -3.01 0.47
CA VAL A 38 15.07 -2.93 0.30
C VAL A 38 14.39 -2.93 1.67
N LEU A 39 14.77 -3.87 2.55
CA LEU A 39 14.26 -3.95 3.93
C LEU A 39 14.56 -2.67 4.72
N ALA A 40 15.78 -2.12 4.60
CA ALA A 40 16.13 -0.87 5.26
C ALA A 40 15.30 0.31 4.73
N ALA A 41 15.05 0.37 3.41
CA ALA A 41 14.23 1.39 2.80
C ALA A 41 12.76 1.30 3.28
N VAL A 42 12.19 0.08 3.31
CA VAL A 42 10.82 -0.15 3.81
C VAL A 42 10.73 0.20 5.30
N ALA A 43 11.70 -0.22 6.12
CA ALA A 43 11.71 0.05 7.56
C ALA A 43 11.80 1.56 7.85
N ALA A 44 12.72 2.26 7.18
CA ALA A 44 12.86 3.71 7.31
C ALA A 44 11.60 4.46 6.85
N GLY A 45 11.06 4.08 5.69
CA GLY A 45 9.80 4.65 5.20
C GLY A 45 8.63 4.37 6.14
N GLY A 46 8.52 3.13 6.64
CA GLY A 46 7.48 2.72 7.58
C GLY A 46 7.53 3.49 8.91
N ALA A 47 8.74 3.73 9.43
CA ALA A 47 8.93 4.56 10.61
C ALA A 47 8.44 6.00 10.39
N ILE A 48 8.79 6.60 9.25
CA ILE A 48 8.33 7.95 8.87
C ILE A 48 6.81 7.99 8.71
N GLY A 49 6.23 7.07 7.93
CA GLY A 49 4.79 7.03 7.69
C GLY A 49 4.00 6.77 8.97
N GLY A 50 4.45 5.81 9.79
CA GLY A 50 3.84 5.50 11.08
C GLY A 50 3.91 6.67 12.07
N ALA A 51 5.04 7.38 12.14
CA ALA A 51 5.18 8.56 12.97
C ALA A 51 4.25 9.69 12.51
N ALA A 52 4.15 9.93 11.20
CA ALA A 52 3.23 10.93 10.64
C ALA A 52 1.76 10.60 10.97
N ARG A 53 1.36 9.34 10.77
CA ARG A 53 0.02 8.86 11.14
C ARG A 53 -0.27 9.07 12.60
N TYR A 54 0.66 8.64 13.46
CA TYR A 54 0.52 8.78 14.91
C TYR A 54 0.39 10.26 15.32
N GLY A 55 1.21 11.14 14.74
CA GLY A 55 1.13 12.58 14.98
C GLY A 55 -0.24 13.17 14.62
N ILE A 56 -0.82 12.79 13.47
CA ILE A 56 -2.17 13.24 13.08
C ILE A 56 -3.22 12.71 14.07
N SER A 57 -3.11 11.47 14.50
CA SER A 57 -4.04 10.86 15.46
C SER A 57 -4.00 11.58 16.82
N LEU A 58 -2.84 12.07 17.25
CA LEU A 58 -2.69 12.87 18.48
C LEU A 58 -3.30 14.28 18.33
N LEU A 59 -3.14 14.89 17.16
CA LEU A 59 -3.66 16.24 16.90
C LEU A 59 -5.18 16.27 16.68
N TRP A 60 -5.75 15.14 16.30
CA TRP A 60 -7.17 15.03 15.99
C TRP A 60 -7.81 13.76 16.58
N PRO A 61 -7.88 13.66 17.90
CA PRO A 61 -8.48 12.50 18.56
C PRO A 61 -9.99 12.48 18.36
N ALA A 62 -10.56 11.30 18.16
CA ALA A 62 -11.99 11.10 18.18
C ALA A 62 -12.47 10.89 19.62
N GLY A 63 -13.47 11.68 20.06
CA GLY A 63 -14.16 11.46 21.33
C GLY A 63 -15.08 10.24 21.31
N PRO A 64 -15.66 9.85 22.46
CA PRO A 64 -16.66 8.78 22.52
C PRO A 64 -17.83 9.07 21.56
N GLY A 65 -18.30 8.07 20.81
CA GLY A 65 -19.38 8.19 19.82
C GLY A 65 -19.07 9.05 18.61
N ALA A 66 -17.94 9.76 18.60
CA ALA A 66 -17.61 10.69 17.52
C ALA A 66 -17.07 9.94 16.29
N PHE A 67 -17.38 10.49 15.11
CA PHE A 67 -16.88 9.99 13.84
C PHE A 67 -15.36 10.14 13.75
N PRO A 68 -14.58 9.05 13.41
CA PRO A 68 -13.11 9.06 13.38
C PRO A 68 -12.55 9.76 12.13
N TRP A 69 -12.65 11.08 12.05
CA TRP A 69 -12.20 11.87 10.91
C TRP A 69 -10.72 11.72 10.62
N ALA A 70 -9.87 11.63 11.66
CA ALA A 70 -8.43 11.46 11.49
C ALA A 70 -8.11 10.21 10.65
N THR A 71 -8.67 9.06 11.02
CA THR A 71 -8.45 7.79 10.31
C THR A 71 -8.98 7.83 8.88
N LEU A 72 -10.15 8.44 8.67
CA LEU A 72 -10.69 8.62 7.31
C LEU A 72 -9.72 9.44 6.44
N TRP A 73 -9.27 10.60 6.91
CA TRP A 73 -8.39 11.48 6.14
C TRP A 73 -7.00 10.89 5.93
N ILE A 74 -6.45 10.16 6.91
CA ILE A 74 -5.20 9.43 6.77
C ILE A 74 -5.32 8.42 5.63
N ASN A 75 -6.37 7.61 5.60
CA ASN A 75 -6.54 6.58 4.58
C ASN A 75 -6.89 7.20 3.20
N ALA A 76 -7.73 8.21 3.14
CA ALA A 76 -8.07 8.88 1.88
C ALA A 76 -6.87 9.61 1.27
N SER A 77 -6.11 10.38 2.07
CA SER A 77 -4.92 11.09 1.59
C SER A 77 -3.80 10.13 1.22
N GLY A 78 -3.57 9.08 2.00
CA GLY A 78 -2.60 8.03 1.67
C GLY A 78 -2.96 7.30 0.38
N SER A 79 -4.25 7.01 0.16
CA SER A 79 -4.75 6.42 -1.09
C SER A 79 -4.56 7.37 -2.30
N ALA A 80 -4.78 8.67 -2.11
CA ALA A 80 -4.49 9.66 -3.17
C ALA A 80 -3.00 9.68 -3.51
N LEU A 81 -2.13 9.72 -2.50
CA LEU A 81 -0.68 9.74 -2.68
C LEU A 81 -0.16 8.46 -3.37
N ILE A 82 -0.72 7.29 -3.06
CA ILE A 82 -0.34 6.05 -3.77
C ILE A 82 -0.79 6.10 -5.23
N GLY A 83 -1.97 6.66 -5.52
CA GLY A 83 -2.44 6.87 -6.87
C GLY A 83 -1.50 7.76 -7.70
N VAL A 84 -1.04 8.87 -7.12
CA VAL A 84 -0.02 9.74 -7.73
C VAL A 84 1.28 8.98 -7.94
N LEU A 85 1.79 8.34 -6.89
CA LEU A 85 3.08 7.65 -6.91
C LEU A 85 3.11 6.56 -8.00
N MET A 86 2.05 5.74 -8.09
CA MET A 86 1.99 4.65 -9.06
C MET A 86 1.99 5.16 -10.50
N VAL A 87 1.26 6.23 -10.79
CA VAL A 87 1.27 6.83 -12.14
C VAL A 87 2.64 7.41 -12.47
N LEU A 88 3.28 8.11 -11.53
CA LEU A 88 4.61 8.69 -11.76
C LEU A 88 5.68 7.62 -11.98
N ILE A 89 5.61 6.50 -11.27
CA ILE A 89 6.55 5.39 -11.45
C ILE A 89 6.31 4.65 -12.78
N SER A 90 5.04 4.45 -13.17
CA SER A 90 4.68 3.63 -14.34
C SER A 90 4.68 4.41 -15.64
N GLU A 91 4.28 5.69 -15.62
CA GLU A 91 4.01 6.51 -16.80
C GLU A 91 4.85 7.81 -16.84
N GLY A 92 5.58 8.12 -15.77
CA GLY A 92 6.12 9.47 -15.49
C GLY A 92 7.39 9.87 -16.19
N GLY A 93 8.05 9.04 -17.01
CA GLY A 93 9.23 9.58 -17.62
C GLY A 93 10.15 8.67 -18.44
N ARG A 94 11.10 9.37 -19.11
CA ARG A 94 12.16 8.80 -19.94
C ARG A 94 13.27 8.11 -19.15
N THR A 95 13.31 8.28 -17.85
CA THR A 95 14.33 7.71 -16.96
C THR A 95 13.65 6.73 -15.99
N ALA A 96 14.16 5.51 -15.88
CA ALA A 96 13.67 4.54 -14.91
C ALA A 96 13.79 5.12 -13.48
N PRO A 97 12.72 5.05 -12.67
CA PRO A 97 12.79 5.54 -11.30
C PRO A 97 13.81 4.73 -10.48
N HIS A 98 14.36 5.37 -9.44
CA HIS A 98 15.31 4.69 -8.56
C HIS A 98 14.68 3.42 -7.97
N PRO A 99 15.37 2.26 -7.97
CA PRO A 99 14.81 0.97 -7.56
C PRO A 99 14.20 0.98 -6.15
N LEU A 100 14.76 1.77 -5.22
CA LEU A 100 14.27 1.88 -3.86
C LEU A 100 13.09 2.85 -3.69
N LEU A 101 12.68 3.58 -4.73
CA LEU A 101 11.57 4.54 -4.61
C LEU A 101 10.25 3.85 -4.27
N ARG A 102 9.92 2.77 -4.97
CA ARG A 102 8.70 1.99 -4.71
C ARG A 102 8.73 1.33 -3.32
N PRO A 103 9.79 0.62 -2.90
CA PRO A 103 9.93 0.09 -1.54
C PRO A 103 9.85 1.18 -0.46
N PHE A 104 10.60 2.26 -0.60
CA PHE A 104 10.65 3.32 0.41
C PHE A 104 9.34 4.11 0.50
N ALA A 105 8.89 4.71 -0.60
CA ALA A 105 7.73 5.59 -0.59
C ALA A 105 6.41 4.81 -0.59
N GLY A 106 6.27 3.78 -1.45
CA GLY A 106 5.03 3.00 -1.59
C GLY A 106 4.80 2.06 -0.41
N VAL A 107 5.70 1.10 -0.22
CA VAL A 107 5.55 0.08 0.83
C VAL A 107 5.86 0.65 2.21
N GLY A 108 6.96 1.43 2.34
CA GLY A 108 7.37 2.02 3.61
C GLY A 108 6.45 3.18 4.01
N VAL A 109 6.65 4.36 3.42
CA VAL A 109 5.98 5.59 3.88
C VAL A 109 4.46 5.48 3.80
N LEU A 110 3.90 5.15 2.64
CA LEU A 110 2.45 5.10 2.47
C LEU A 110 1.83 3.89 3.17
N GLY A 111 2.50 2.73 3.20
CA GLY A 111 2.07 1.56 3.97
C GLY A 111 2.09 1.79 5.48
N GLY A 112 3.09 2.53 6.00
CA GLY A 112 3.14 2.95 7.40
C GLY A 112 2.15 4.06 7.73
N PHE A 113 1.84 4.94 6.77
CA PHE A 113 0.92 6.05 6.96
C PHE A 113 -0.54 5.62 6.98
N THR A 114 -0.98 4.78 6.03
CA THR A 114 -2.35 4.25 5.99
C THR A 114 -2.54 3.14 7.03
N THR A 115 -3.79 2.86 7.40
CA THR A 115 -4.07 1.85 8.43
C THR A 115 -5.43 1.18 8.21
N PHE A 116 -5.42 -0.14 8.14
CA PHE A 116 -6.63 -0.94 8.23
C PHE A 116 -6.97 -1.30 9.69
N SER A 117 -5.95 -1.53 10.52
CA SER A 117 -6.16 -1.93 11.91
C SER A 117 -6.87 -0.85 12.72
N THR A 118 -6.42 0.42 12.64
CA THR A 118 -7.10 1.53 13.32
C THR A 118 -8.53 1.72 12.80
N TYR A 119 -8.74 1.60 11.48
CA TYR A 119 -10.08 1.64 10.90
C TYR A 119 -10.99 0.56 11.50
N ALA A 120 -10.52 -0.68 11.61
CA ALA A 120 -11.31 -1.77 12.18
C ALA A 120 -11.59 -1.59 13.69
N VAL A 121 -10.61 -1.10 14.45
CA VAL A 121 -10.77 -0.79 15.88
C VAL A 121 -11.76 0.34 16.09
N ASP A 122 -11.67 1.44 15.31
CA ASP A 122 -12.62 2.56 15.39
C ASP A 122 -14.05 2.11 15.06
N PHE A 123 -14.20 1.25 14.05
CA PHE A 123 -15.49 0.68 13.67
C PHE A 123 -16.08 -0.18 14.79
N SER A 124 -15.28 -1.08 15.38
CA SER A 124 -15.71 -1.94 16.50
C SER A 124 -16.10 -1.10 17.72
N ARG A 125 -15.27 -0.10 18.06
CA ARG A 125 -15.54 0.81 19.19
C ARG A 125 -16.89 1.51 19.05
N LEU A 126 -17.20 2.04 17.86
CA LEU A 126 -18.49 2.70 17.60
C LEU A 126 -19.69 1.73 17.77
N LEU A 127 -19.52 0.46 17.39
CA LEU A 127 -20.55 -0.56 17.62
C LEU A 127 -20.73 -0.87 19.11
N ASP A 128 -19.63 -1.00 19.84
CA ASP A 128 -19.63 -1.28 21.28
C ASP A 128 -20.25 -0.13 22.10
N GLU A 129 -20.10 1.12 21.62
CA GLU A 129 -20.72 2.32 22.16
C GLU A 129 -22.20 2.49 21.76
N GLY A 130 -22.76 1.57 20.94
CA GLY A 130 -24.14 1.62 20.45
C GLY A 130 -24.37 2.55 19.25
N GLU A 131 -23.32 3.17 18.73
CA GLU A 131 -23.34 4.13 17.62
C GLU A 131 -23.34 3.42 16.25
N THR A 132 -24.26 2.49 16.03
CA THR A 132 -24.32 1.63 14.84
C THR A 132 -24.45 2.46 13.54
N GLY A 133 -25.23 3.54 13.55
CA GLY A 133 -25.38 4.41 12.38
C GLY A 133 -24.07 5.10 12.01
N THR A 134 -23.35 5.64 13.00
CA THR A 134 -22.04 6.26 12.84
C THR A 134 -21.00 5.24 12.37
N ALA A 135 -21.03 4.02 12.93
CA ALA A 135 -20.14 2.93 12.53
C ALA A 135 -20.31 2.57 11.06
N LEU A 136 -21.54 2.33 10.59
CA LEU A 136 -21.83 1.99 9.20
C LEU A 136 -21.46 3.14 8.24
N ALA A 137 -21.79 4.39 8.61
CA ALA A 137 -21.40 5.56 7.83
C ALA A 137 -19.89 5.69 7.74
N TYR A 138 -19.17 5.54 8.85
CA TYR A 138 -17.70 5.57 8.90
C TYR A 138 -17.08 4.46 8.04
N GLY A 139 -17.58 3.23 8.19
CA GLY A 139 -17.11 2.07 7.45
C GLY A 139 -17.24 2.26 5.94
N GLY A 140 -18.44 2.60 5.47
CA GLY A 140 -18.71 2.83 4.06
C GLY A 140 -18.00 4.05 3.48
N LEU A 141 -18.05 5.17 4.20
CA LEU A 141 -17.44 6.42 3.73
C LEU A 141 -15.93 6.33 3.63
N THR A 142 -15.26 5.67 4.58
CA THR A 142 -13.80 5.52 4.56
C THR A 142 -13.35 4.71 3.33
N VAL A 143 -14.03 3.60 3.04
CA VAL A 143 -13.72 2.78 1.86
C VAL A 143 -14.01 3.56 0.57
N ALA A 144 -15.17 4.20 0.47
CA ALA A 144 -15.53 4.98 -0.70
C ALA A 144 -14.56 6.17 -0.93
N ALA A 145 -14.18 6.86 0.14
CA ALA A 145 -13.22 7.96 0.08
C ALA A 145 -11.83 7.49 -0.36
N ALA A 146 -11.33 6.36 0.16
CA ALA A 146 -10.05 5.80 -0.22
C ALA A 146 -10.03 5.38 -1.70
N LEU A 147 -11.05 4.65 -2.16
CA LEU A 147 -11.18 4.23 -3.56
C LEU A 147 -11.37 5.42 -4.50
N GLY A 148 -12.20 6.39 -4.14
CA GLY A 148 -12.39 7.61 -4.91
C GLY A 148 -11.13 8.45 -4.99
N ALA A 149 -10.40 8.56 -3.88
CA ALA A 149 -9.15 9.33 -3.81
C ALA A 149 -8.04 8.72 -4.68
N VAL A 150 -7.81 7.41 -4.62
CA VAL A 150 -6.80 6.76 -5.48
C VAL A 150 -7.15 6.89 -6.95
N TRP A 151 -8.42 6.69 -7.31
CA TRP A 151 -8.88 6.82 -8.69
C TRP A 151 -8.74 8.24 -9.22
N ALA A 152 -9.25 9.24 -8.48
CA ALA A 152 -9.19 10.64 -8.88
C ALA A 152 -7.75 11.16 -8.98
N ALA A 153 -6.91 10.82 -8.00
CA ALA A 153 -5.50 11.22 -8.00
C ALA A 153 -4.73 10.57 -9.16
N ALA A 154 -4.95 9.30 -9.44
CA ALA A 154 -4.34 8.61 -10.57
C ALA A 154 -4.81 9.22 -11.91
N ALA A 155 -6.11 9.49 -12.07
CA ALA A 155 -6.65 10.11 -13.27
C ALA A 155 -6.06 11.52 -13.50
N ALA A 156 -6.06 12.36 -12.47
CA ALA A 156 -5.50 13.71 -12.54
C ALA A 156 -4.00 13.70 -12.88
N THR A 157 -3.24 12.79 -12.26
CA THR A 157 -1.80 12.66 -12.54
C THR A 157 -1.53 12.20 -13.97
N ARG A 158 -2.31 11.24 -14.49
CA ARG A 158 -2.21 10.80 -15.90
C ARG A 158 -2.46 11.95 -16.88
N LEU A 159 -3.50 12.75 -16.62
CA LEU A 159 -3.79 13.93 -17.46
C LEU A 159 -2.63 14.93 -17.45
N ALA A 160 -2.05 15.19 -16.27
CA ALA A 160 -0.92 16.10 -16.12
C ALA A 160 0.35 15.58 -16.82
N VAL A 161 0.63 14.28 -16.76
CA VAL A 161 1.78 13.66 -17.43
C VAL A 161 1.61 13.68 -18.94
N ARG A 162 0.45 13.31 -19.46
CA ARG A 162 0.16 13.30 -20.91
C ARG A 162 0.19 14.70 -21.54
N GLY A 163 -0.27 15.71 -20.82
CA GLY A 163 -0.24 17.11 -21.30
C GLY A 163 1.17 17.71 -21.41
N ARG A 164 2.20 17.05 -20.86
CA ARG A 164 3.61 17.49 -20.91
C ARG A 164 4.42 16.89 -22.06
N VAL A 165 3.86 15.93 -22.79
CA VAL A 165 4.54 15.37 -23.98
C VAL A 165 4.20 16.27 -25.18
N PRO A 166 5.15 17.06 -25.72
CA PRO A 166 4.93 17.82 -26.95
C PRO A 166 4.62 16.85 -28.09
N ARG A 167 3.61 17.15 -28.90
CA ARG A 167 3.32 16.46 -30.15
C ARG A 167 4.42 16.71 -31.18
#